data_a1b40a2425f5cac1c96d1db740e38248
#
_entry.id   a1b40a2425f5cac1c96d1db740e38248
#
_cell.length_a   1.000
_cell.length_b   1.000
_cell.length_c   1.000
_cell.angle_alpha   90.00
_cell.angle_beta   90.00
_cell.angle_gamma   90.00
#
_symmetry.space_group_name_H-M   'P 1'
#
loop_
_entity.id
_entity.type
_entity.pdbx_description
1 polymer ?
#
loop_
_entity_poly.entity_id
_entity_poly.type
_entity_poly.pdbx_seq_one_letter_code
_entity_poly.pdbx_strand_id
1 'polypeptide(L)'
;MSNFRKTMGTIVSYILPTNTGRTDDPNPVTTLTSRDRYLVKTSWAKLMKNPTDSGVALLSLFFQKYPEYVELFPFKDIPASEFSSNTRFRAHANSVIYALSSVVDALNDTDLLIQILTKTGSTHVSRNVTPDGFNHLKESAIELFSALFKNDEVEAWKKTLNVAFSVILKGLENEQNTKA
;
A
#
# COMPACT_ATOMS: atom_id res chain seq x y z
N MET A 1 -36.04 68.52 7.63
CA MET A 1 -34.66 68.24 7.18
C MET A 1 -34.15 67.04 7.97
N SER A 2 -34.29 65.88 7.41
CA SER A 2 -33.94 64.63 8.09
C SER A 2 -32.75 63.98 7.35
N ASN A 3 -31.59 63.87 8.06
CA ASN A 3 -30.39 63.27 7.55
C ASN A 3 -30.49 61.74 7.61
N PHE A 4 -30.58 61.10 6.47
CA PHE A 4 -30.50 59.65 6.31
C PHE A 4 -29.03 59.28 6.23
N ARG A 5 -28.42 58.87 7.35
CA ARG A 5 -27.09 58.23 7.35
C ARG A 5 -27.23 56.81 6.83
N LYS A 6 -26.71 56.55 5.63
CA LYS A 6 -26.44 55.21 5.12
C LYS A 6 -25.33 54.60 5.93
N THR A 7 -25.64 53.61 6.76
CA THR A 7 -24.68 52.69 7.33
C THR A 7 -24.28 51.70 6.25
N MET A 8 -23.09 51.86 5.71
CA MET A 8 -22.46 50.81 4.92
C MET A 8 -22.05 49.65 5.87
N GLY A 9 -22.82 48.58 5.85
CA GLY A 9 -22.45 47.34 6.48
C GLY A 9 -21.27 46.72 5.73
N THR A 10 -20.12 46.70 6.37
CA THR A 10 -18.97 45.95 5.91
C THR A 10 -19.32 44.45 5.95
N ILE A 11 -19.58 43.87 4.79
CA ILE A 11 -19.69 42.41 4.66
C ILE A 11 -18.27 41.89 4.82
N VAL A 12 -17.92 41.51 6.05
CA VAL A 12 -16.75 40.68 6.29
C VAL A 12 -17.13 39.30 5.73
N SER A 13 -16.75 39.05 4.48
CA SER A 13 -16.81 37.70 3.94
C SER A 13 -15.81 36.87 4.74
N TYR A 14 -16.30 36.09 5.68
CA TYR A 14 -15.55 34.98 6.25
C TYR A 14 -15.25 34.02 5.10
N ILE A 15 -14.06 34.15 4.56
CA ILE A 15 -13.46 33.09 3.73
C ILE A 15 -13.20 31.94 4.72
N LEU A 16 -14.24 31.14 4.93
CA LEU A 16 -14.01 29.82 5.50
C LEU A 16 -13.02 29.15 4.55
N PRO A 17 -11.90 28.63 5.04
CA PRO A 17 -11.04 27.82 4.20
C PRO A 17 -11.95 26.69 3.71
N THR A 18 -12.28 26.73 2.43
CA THR A 18 -12.97 25.62 1.79
C THR A 18 -12.01 24.47 1.88
N ASN A 19 -12.21 23.62 2.88
CA ASN A 19 -11.49 22.36 2.99
C ASN A 19 -11.97 21.48 1.82
N THR A 20 -11.36 21.71 0.66
CA THR A 20 -11.68 21.01 -0.59
C THR A 20 -11.23 19.55 -0.54
N GLY A 21 -10.72 19.07 0.59
CA GLY A 21 -10.04 17.77 0.68
C GLY A 21 -8.72 17.72 -0.12
N ARG A 22 -8.31 18.85 -0.68
CA ARG A 22 -7.11 19.03 -1.50
C ARG A 22 -6.01 19.74 -0.75
N THR A 23 -5.74 19.36 0.47
CA THR A 23 -4.46 19.71 1.05
C THR A 23 -3.44 18.78 0.41
N ASP A 24 -2.73 19.27 -0.58
CA ASP A 24 -1.58 18.58 -1.16
C ASP A 24 -0.38 18.60 -0.19
N ASP A 25 -0.62 18.99 1.06
CA ASP A 25 0.37 18.95 2.12
C ASP A 25 0.69 17.48 2.44
N PRO A 26 1.92 17.04 2.21
CA PRO A 26 2.31 15.67 2.48
C PRO A 26 2.34 15.42 3.99
N ASN A 27 1.91 14.24 4.40
CA ASN A 27 2.10 13.79 5.77
C ASN A 27 3.61 13.80 6.12
N PRO A 28 4.05 14.37 7.24
CA PRO A 28 5.46 14.56 7.55
C PRO A 28 6.25 13.24 7.70
N VAL A 29 5.57 12.14 7.96
CA VAL A 29 6.19 10.81 8.15
C VAL A 29 6.13 9.98 6.87
N THR A 30 4.96 9.90 6.25
CA THR A 30 4.75 9.05 5.06
C THR A 30 4.98 9.76 3.75
N THR A 31 5.10 11.09 3.75
CA THR A 31 5.15 11.94 2.56
C THR A 31 3.95 11.83 1.62
N LEU A 32 2.93 11.05 1.99
CA LEU A 32 1.72 10.88 1.20
C LEU A 32 0.75 12.05 1.39
N THR A 33 0.26 12.59 0.29
CA THR A 33 -0.80 13.60 0.28
C THR A 33 -2.17 12.94 0.50
N SER A 34 -3.19 13.74 0.80
CA SER A 34 -4.58 13.27 0.83
C SER A 34 -5.02 12.71 -0.52
N ARG A 35 -4.53 13.31 -1.62
CA ARG A 35 -4.78 12.81 -2.97
C ARG A 35 -4.13 11.44 -3.19
N ASP A 36 -2.87 11.25 -2.81
CA ASP A 36 -2.21 9.95 -2.93
C ASP A 36 -3.02 8.85 -2.22
N ARG A 37 -3.41 9.10 -0.95
CA ARG A 37 -4.21 8.14 -0.18
C ARG A 37 -5.57 7.84 -0.81
N TYR A 38 -6.23 8.85 -1.36
CA TYR A 38 -7.51 8.68 -2.08
C TYR A 38 -7.33 7.80 -3.33
N LEU A 39 -6.32 8.08 -4.16
CA LEU A 39 -6.04 7.32 -5.38
C LEU A 39 -5.71 5.86 -5.07
N VAL A 40 -4.89 5.61 -4.04
CA VAL A 40 -4.58 4.26 -3.57
C VAL A 40 -5.84 3.53 -3.12
N LYS A 41 -6.66 4.13 -2.24
CA LYS A 41 -7.89 3.49 -1.74
C LYS A 41 -8.89 3.17 -2.85
N THR A 42 -9.09 4.10 -3.77
CA THR A 42 -10.06 3.92 -4.86
C THR A 42 -9.61 2.89 -5.91
N SER A 43 -8.32 2.85 -6.24
CA SER A 43 -7.78 1.82 -7.13
C SER A 43 -7.73 0.44 -6.44
N TRP A 44 -7.37 0.39 -5.14
CA TRP A 44 -7.39 -0.84 -4.35
C TRP A 44 -8.77 -1.49 -4.31
N ALA A 45 -9.83 -0.70 -4.16
CA ALA A 45 -11.20 -1.21 -4.18
C ALA A 45 -11.56 -1.99 -5.46
N LYS A 46 -10.86 -1.73 -6.58
CA LYS A 46 -11.04 -2.47 -7.83
C LYS A 46 -10.49 -3.91 -7.70
N LEU A 47 -9.33 -4.07 -7.05
CA LEU A 47 -8.71 -5.38 -6.80
C LEU A 47 -9.50 -6.19 -5.77
N MET A 48 -10.07 -5.51 -4.78
CA MET A 48 -10.86 -6.14 -3.72
C MET A 48 -12.23 -6.63 -4.16
N LYS A 49 -12.62 -6.44 -5.43
CA LYS A 49 -13.79 -7.14 -6.00
C LYS A 49 -13.56 -8.65 -6.12
N ASN A 50 -12.31 -9.06 -6.39
CA ASN A 50 -11.90 -10.46 -6.47
C ASN A 50 -10.54 -10.63 -5.76
N PRO A 51 -10.49 -10.57 -4.43
CA PRO A 51 -9.24 -10.46 -3.69
C PRO A 51 -8.31 -11.65 -3.90
N THR A 52 -8.84 -12.87 -3.89
CA THR A 52 -8.03 -14.06 -4.11
C THR A 52 -7.38 -14.06 -5.49
N ASP A 53 -8.11 -13.72 -6.54
CA ASP A 53 -7.58 -13.71 -7.91
C ASP A 53 -6.57 -12.56 -8.10
N SER A 54 -6.79 -11.42 -7.45
CA SER A 54 -5.81 -10.32 -7.41
C SER A 54 -4.51 -10.73 -6.73
N GLY A 55 -4.58 -11.45 -5.62
CA GLY A 55 -3.43 -12.02 -4.95
C GLY A 55 -2.70 -13.09 -5.79
N VAL A 56 -3.47 -13.95 -6.47
CA VAL A 56 -2.93 -14.95 -7.41
C VAL A 56 -2.18 -14.25 -8.55
N ALA A 57 -2.74 -13.19 -9.14
CA ALA A 57 -2.07 -12.45 -10.20
C ALA A 57 -0.75 -11.84 -9.72
N LEU A 58 -0.73 -11.22 -8.53
CA LEU A 58 0.47 -10.63 -7.94
C LEU A 58 1.57 -11.69 -7.70
N LEU A 59 1.24 -12.77 -7.01
CA LEU A 59 2.23 -13.80 -6.68
C LEU A 59 2.67 -14.62 -7.89
N SER A 60 1.78 -14.86 -8.86
CA SER A 60 2.17 -15.52 -10.11
C SER A 60 3.17 -14.69 -10.90
N LEU A 61 2.96 -13.37 -11.00
CA LEU A 61 3.92 -12.46 -11.62
C LEU A 61 5.26 -12.44 -10.86
N PHE A 62 5.21 -12.39 -9.52
CA PHE A 62 6.40 -12.42 -8.68
C PHE A 62 7.23 -13.69 -8.90
N PHE A 63 6.63 -14.88 -8.84
CA PHE A 63 7.35 -16.15 -9.05
C PHE A 63 7.71 -16.42 -10.52
N GLN A 64 7.01 -15.81 -11.47
CA GLN A 64 7.43 -15.84 -12.87
C GLN A 64 8.74 -15.08 -13.10
N LYS A 65 8.91 -13.94 -12.42
CA LYS A 65 10.11 -13.09 -12.54
C LYS A 65 11.27 -13.59 -11.66
N TYR A 66 10.94 -14.13 -10.50
CA TYR A 66 11.90 -14.51 -9.46
C TYR A 66 11.56 -15.92 -8.93
N PRO A 67 11.76 -16.96 -9.76
CA PRO A 67 11.32 -18.33 -9.43
C PRO A 67 12.05 -18.92 -8.22
N GLU A 68 13.23 -18.43 -7.88
CA GLU A 68 14.02 -18.88 -6.74
C GLU A 68 13.32 -18.69 -5.39
N TYR A 69 12.43 -17.70 -5.28
CA TYR A 69 11.72 -17.47 -4.04
C TYR A 69 10.64 -18.50 -3.73
N VAL A 70 10.20 -19.30 -4.72
CA VAL A 70 9.17 -20.31 -4.47
C VAL A 70 9.61 -21.33 -3.43
N GLU A 71 10.93 -21.57 -3.30
CA GLU A 71 11.52 -22.48 -2.32
C GLU A 71 11.24 -22.10 -0.86
N LEU A 72 10.92 -20.83 -0.59
CA LEU A 72 10.56 -20.34 0.74
C LEU A 72 9.11 -20.64 1.14
N PHE A 73 8.32 -21.23 0.23
CA PHE A 73 6.89 -21.38 0.42
C PHE A 73 6.43 -22.84 0.54
N PRO A 74 5.34 -23.12 1.27
CA PRO A 74 4.83 -24.47 1.48
C PRO A 74 4.24 -25.13 0.22
N PHE A 75 4.24 -24.41 -0.91
CA PHE A 75 3.75 -24.90 -2.20
C PHE A 75 4.88 -25.00 -3.26
N LYS A 76 6.14 -25.05 -2.83
CA LYS A 76 7.30 -25.13 -3.72
C LYS A 76 7.28 -26.33 -4.69
N ASP A 77 6.63 -27.41 -4.29
CA ASP A 77 6.50 -28.63 -5.09
C ASP A 77 5.37 -28.55 -6.15
N ILE A 78 4.70 -27.40 -6.27
CA ILE A 78 3.58 -27.21 -7.20
C ILE A 78 4.11 -26.58 -8.48
N PRO A 79 3.82 -27.15 -9.66
CA PRO A 79 4.17 -26.52 -10.94
C PRO A 79 3.51 -25.14 -11.07
N ALA A 80 4.24 -24.17 -11.64
CA ALA A 80 3.72 -22.80 -11.83
C ALA A 80 2.42 -22.75 -12.66
N SER A 81 2.23 -23.71 -13.58
CA SER A 81 0.99 -23.86 -14.38
C SER A 81 -0.24 -24.18 -13.52
N GLU A 82 -0.06 -24.68 -12.30
CA GLU A 82 -1.13 -25.05 -11.39
C GLU A 82 -1.41 -24.01 -10.30
N PHE A 83 -0.62 -22.95 -10.18
CA PHE A 83 -0.77 -21.94 -9.12
C PHE A 83 -2.19 -21.38 -9.03
N SER A 84 -2.80 -21.05 -10.16
CA SER A 84 -4.14 -20.46 -10.19
C SER A 84 -5.25 -21.39 -9.70
N SER A 85 -5.07 -22.71 -9.81
CA SER A 85 -6.06 -23.73 -9.38
C SER A 85 -5.72 -24.34 -8.02
N ASN A 86 -4.47 -24.25 -7.56
CA ASN A 86 -4.03 -24.90 -6.35
C ASN A 86 -4.52 -24.19 -5.08
N THR A 87 -5.19 -24.91 -4.21
CA THR A 87 -5.80 -24.36 -2.99
C THR A 87 -4.77 -23.76 -2.02
N ARG A 88 -3.60 -24.38 -1.85
CA ARG A 88 -2.54 -23.85 -0.95
C ARG A 88 -1.97 -22.54 -1.46
N PHE A 89 -1.69 -22.47 -2.77
CA PHE A 89 -1.23 -21.22 -3.39
C PHE A 89 -2.30 -20.12 -3.27
N ARG A 90 -3.55 -20.42 -3.61
CA ARG A 90 -4.67 -19.48 -3.51
C ARG A 90 -4.91 -18.98 -2.09
N ALA A 91 -4.79 -19.86 -1.08
CA ALA A 91 -4.93 -19.47 0.32
C ALA A 91 -3.82 -18.49 0.74
N HIS A 92 -2.57 -18.73 0.32
CA HIS A 92 -1.47 -17.81 0.59
C HIS A 92 -1.64 -16.48 -0.16
N ALA A 93 -2.01 -16.51 -1.43
CA ALA A 93 -2.30 -15.33 -2.24
C ALA A 93 -3.40 -14.46 -1.61
N ASN A 94 -4.45 -15.10 -1.11
CA ASN A 94 -5.51 -14.44 -0.35
C ASN A 94 -4.97 -13.77 0.94
N SER A 95 -4.09 -14.44 1.68
CA SER A 95 -3.48 -13.86 2.89
C SER A 95 -2.62 -12.64 2.57
N VAL A 96 -1.86 -12.68 1.47
CA VAL A 96 -1.03 -11.54 1.03
C VAL A 96 -1.89 -10.35 0.65
N ILE A 97 -2.96 -10.55 -0.12
CA ILE A 97 -3.83 -9.44 -0.54
C ILE A 97 -4.54 -8.78 0.66
N TYR A 98 -4.96 -9.56 1.67
CA TYR A 98 -5.55 -9.01 2.88
C TYR A 98 -4.52 -8.32 3.80
N ALA A 99 -3.27 -8.77 3.82
CA ALA A 99 -2.19 -8.05 4.48
C ALA A 99 -1.96 -6.67 3.82
N LEU A 100 -1.97 -6.60 2.49
CA LEU A 100 -1.91 -5.33 1.77
C LEU A 100 -3.16 -4.46 2.01
N SER A 101 -4.35 -5.06 2.14
CA SER A 101 -5.57 -4.33 2.54
C SER A 101 -5.40 -3.63 3.89
N SER A 102 -4.82 -4.32 4.88
CA SER A 102 -4.57 -3.72 6.19
C SER A 102 -3.68 -2.47 6.10
N VAL A 103 -2.71 -2.47 5.19
CA VAL A 103 -1.86 -1.30 4.90
C VAL A 103 -2.69 -0.17 4.30
N VAL A 104 -3.54 -0.47 3.30
CA VAL A 104 -4.40 0.53 2.65
C VAL A 104 -5.42 1.13 3.62
N ASP A 105 -5.99 0.31 4.50
CA ASP A 105 -6.95 0.75 5.50
C ASP A 105 -6.29 1.68 6.53
N ALA A 106 -5.03 1.43 6.89
CA ALA A 106 -4.26 2.22 7.84
C ALA A 106 -3.64 3.50 7.27
N LEU A 107 -3.80 3.81 5.97
CA LEU A 107 -3.16 4.99 5.34
C LEU A 107 -3.49 6.35 5.98
N ASN A 108 -4.59 6.44 6.71
CA ASN A 108 -4.96 7.67 7.45
C ASN A 108 -4.52 7.66 8.92
N ASP A 109 -4.00 6.54 9.40
CA ASP A 109 -3.47 6.38 10.75
C ASP A 109 -1.99 5.99 10.64
N THR A 110 -1.12 7.00 10.71
CA THR A 110 0.32 6.83 10.48
C THR A 110 0.96 5.89 11.52
N ASP A 111 0.54 5.98 12.78
CA ASP A 111 1.12 5.17 13.86
C ASP A 111 0.72 3.70 13.70
N LEU A 112 -0.55 3.44 13.40
CA LEU A 112 -1.04 2.10 13.10
C LEU A 112 -0.35 1.52 11.86
N LEU A 113 -0.21 2.31 10.81
CA LEU A 113 0.47 1.91 9.57
C LEU A 113 1.91 1.46 9.85
N ILE A 114 2.68 2.25 10.60
CA ILE A 114 4.07 1.92 10.96
C ILE A 114 4.11 0.62 11.76
N GLN A 115 3.21 0.43 12.74
CA GLN A 115 3.17 -0.79 13.54
C GLN A 115 2.86 -2.04 12.70
N ILE A 116 1.89 -1.97 11.78
CA ILE A 116 1.57 -3.06 10.85
C ILE A 116 2.78 -3.43 10.00
N LEU A 117 3.44 -2.44 9.43
CA LEU A 117 4.57 -2.63 8.52
C LEU A 117 5.80 -3.17 9.25
N THR A 118 6.13 -2.62 10.43
CA THR A 118 7.23 -3.10 11.27
C THR A 118 7.01 -4.56 11.68
N LYS A 119 5.80 -4.90 12.12
CA LYS A 119 5.44 -6.28 12.47
C LYS A 119 5.53 -7.20 11.26
N THR A 120 5.15 -6.74 10.08
CA THR A 120 5.29 -7.51 8.84
C THR A 120 6.76 -7.87 8.61
N GLY A 121 7.66 -6.90 8.70
CA GLY A 121 9.10 -7.14 8.55
C GLY A 121 9.64 -8.14 9.57
N SER A 122 9.39 -7.92 10.86
CA SER A 122 9.91 -8.76 11.95
C SER A 122 9.43 -10.22 11.84
N THR A 123 8.17 -10.45 11.49
CA THR A 123 7.61 -11.82 11.35
C THR A 123 8.15 -12.59 10.15
N HIS A 124 8.76 -11.94 9.17
CA HIS A 124 9.34 -12.59 8.01
C HIS A 124 10.79 -13.07 8.21
N VAL A 125 11.47 -12.62 9.28
CA VAL A 125 12.80 -13.10 9.64
C VAL A 125 12.83 -14.63 9.81
N SER A 126 11.87 -15.18 10.54
CA SER A 126 11.78 -16.65 10.76
C SER A 126 11.47 -17.46 9.51
N ARG A 127 11.13 -16.79 8.41
CA ARG A 127 10.85 -17.41 7.10
C ARG A 127 12.00 -17.25 6.11
N ASN A 128 13.15 -16.76 6.56
CA ASN A 128 14.35 -16.49 5.76
C ASN A 128 14.11 -15.56 4.57
N VAL A 129 13.14 -14.66 4.68
CA VAL A 129 12.90 -13.65 3.64
C VAL A 129 13.99 -12.59 3.72
N THR A 130 14.61 -12.30 2.58
CA THR A 130 15.68 -11.31 2.46
C THR A 130 15.12 -9.92 2.09
N PRO A 131 15.89 -8.84 2.29
CA PRO A 131 15.55 -7.52 1.77
C PRO A 131 15.25 -7.52 0.27
N ASP A 132 16.01 -8.29 -0.53
CA ASP A 132 15.80 -8.40 -1.97
C ASP A 132 14.45 -9.05 -2.30
N GLY A 133 14.04 -10.07 -1.54
CA GLY A 133 12.72 -10.69 -1.73
C GLY A 133 11.58 -9.70 -1.58
N PHE A 134 11.66 -8.80 -0.60
CA PHE A 134 10.68 -7.72 -0.45
C PHE A 134 10.77 -6.69 -1.59
N ASN A 135 11.97 -6.29 -2.02
CA ASN A 135 12.14 -5.36 -3.12
C ASN A 135 11.58 -5.93 -4.44
N HIS A 136 11.84 -7.19 -4.73
CA HIS A 136 11.33 -7.88 -5.91
C HIS A 136 9.79 -8.03 -5.88
N LEU A 137 9.20 -8.28 -4.70
CA LEU A 137 7.73 -8.26 -4.57
C LEU A 137 7.16 -6.86 -4.82
N LYS A 138 7.82 -5.80 -4.31
CA LYS A 138 7.44 -4.41 -4.58
C LYS A 138 7.46 -4.10 -6.07
N GLU A 139 8.53 -4.50 -6.77
CA GLU A 139 8.65 -4.31 -8.22
C GLU A 139 7.55 -5.03 -8.99
N SER A 140 7.24 -6.27 -8.61
CA SER A 140 6.16 -7.05 -9.21
C SER A 140 4.79 -6.39 -8.98
N ALA A 141 4.57 -5.82 -7.78
CA ALA A 141 3.34 -5.08 -7.49
C ALA A 141 3.23 -3.80 -8.34
N ILE A 142 4.31 -3.03 -8.49
CA ILE A 142 4.33 -1.83 -9.33
C ILE A 142 4.05 -2.19 -10.80
N GLU A 143 4.63 -3.28 -11.30
CA GLU A 143 4.38 -3.75 -12.66
C GLU A 143 2.93 -4.16 -12.87
N LEU A 144 2.36 -4.95 -11.97
CA LEU A 144 0.95 -5.34 -12.03
C LEU A 144 0.02 -4.11 -12.00
N PHE A 145 0.30 -3.16 -11.10
CA PHE A 145 -0.52 -1.95 -10.97
C PHE A 145 -0.38 -1.05 -12.20
N SER A 146 0.80 -1.01 -12.83
CA SER A 146 1.01 -0.27 -14.07
C SER A 146 0.20 -0.82 -15.25
N ALA A 147 -0.09 -2.12 -15.24
CA ALA A 147 -0.95 -2.75 -16.24
C ALA A 147 -2.46 -2.53 -15.97
N LEU A 148 -2.85 -2.28 -14.71
CA LEU A 148 -4.26 -2.25 -14.30
C LEU A 148 -4.82 -0.85 -14.03
N PHE A 149 -3.96 0.13 -13.72
CA PHE A 149 -4.36 1.42 -13.21
C PHE A 149 -3.92 2.57 -14.11
N LYS A 150 -4.53 3.75 -13.90
CA LYS A 150 -4.11 4.99 -14.56
C LYS A 150 -2.79 5.50 -14.00
N ASN A 151 -2.09 6.31 -14.77
CA ASN A 151 -0.77 6.82 -14.39
C ASN A 151 -0.74 7.53 -13.03
N ASP A 152 -1.74 8.34 -12.70
CA ASP A 152 -1.80 9.03 -11.41
C ASP A 152 -2.06 8.07 -10.23
N GLU A 153 -2.85 7.02 -10.44
CA GLU A 153 -3.04 5.94 -9.48
C GLU A 153 -1.72 5.16 -9.27
N VAL A 154 -0.98 4.86 -10.35
CA VAL A 154 0.32 4.18 -10.31
C VAL A 154 1.36 5.01 -9.57
N GLU A 155 1.46 6.32 -9.82
CA GLU A 155 2.38 7.19 -9.10
C GLU A 155 2.07 7.27 -7.60
N ALA A 156 0.79 7.31 -7.22
CA ALA A 156 0.39 7.24 -5.82
C ALA A 156 0.78 5.88 -5.18
N TRP A 157 0.64 4.78 -5.92
CA TRP A 157 1.08 3.46 -5.48
C TRP A 157 2.60 3.35 -5.34
N LYS A 158 3.40 3.88 -6.27
CA LYS A 158 4.86 3.90 -6.15
C LYS A 158 5.31 4.59 -4.87
N LYS A 159 4.77 5.77 -4.56
CA LYS A 159 5.05 6.47 -3.30
C LYS A 159 4.66 5.63 -2.09
N THR A 160 3.45 5.08 -2.09
CA THR A 160 2.92 4.27 -0.98
C THR A 160 3.77 3.02 -0.75
N LEU A 161 4.10 2.27 -1.80
CA LEU A 161 4.92 1.08 -1.70
C LEU A 161 6.36 1.40 -1.27
N ASN A 162 6.94 2.51 -1.73
CA ASN A 162 8.26 2.91 -1.26
C ASN A 162 8.29 3.18 0.24
N VAL A 163 7.29 3.88 0.78
CA VAL A 163 7.16 4.09 2.23
C VAL A 163 6.93 2.77 2.94
N ALA A 164 5.96 1.97 2.50
CA ALA A 164 5.61 0.72 3.15
C ALA A 164 6.80 -0.25 3.22
N PHE A 165 7.47 -0.48 2.09
CA PHE A 165 8.59 -1.41 2.05
C PHE A 165 9.82 -0.89 2.80
N SER A 166 10.06 0.44 2.86
CA SER A 166 11.14 0.99 3.69
C SER A 166 10.92 0.69 5.18
N VAL A 167 9.69 0.75 5.67
CA VAL A 167 9.36 0.42 7.06
C VAL A 167 9.42 -1.09 7.32
N ILE A 168 8.93 -1.90 6.38
CA ILE A 168 9.05 -3.38 6.45
C ILE A 168 10.52 -3.79 6.57
N LEU A 169 11.40 -3.24 5.73
CA LEU A 169 12.83 -3.57 5.74
C LEU A 169 13.51 -3.16 7.05
N LYS A 170 13.15 -2.02 7.63
CA LYS A 170 13.63 -1.64 8.97
C LYS A 170 13.15 -2.62 10.05
N GLY A 171 11.89 -3.06 9.98
CA GLY A 171 11.37 -4.07 10.89
C GLY A 171 12.08 -5.41 10.78
N LEU A 172 12.42 -5.82 9.55
CA LEU A 172 13.22 -7.03 9.27
C LEU A 172 14.62 -6.92 9.89
N GLU A 173 15.34 -5.83 9.61
CA GLU A 173 16.69 -5.56 10.10
C GLU A 173 16.76 -5.53 11.63
N ASN A 174 15.85 -4.81 12.27
CA ASN A 174 15.80 -4.71 13.73
C ASN A 174 15.62 -6.08 14.39
N GLU A 175 14.75 -6.92 13.85
CA GLU A 175 14.52 -8.27 14.38
C GLU A 175 15.71 -9.20 14.14
N GLN A 176 16.42 -9.08 13.01
CA GLN A 176 17.65 -9.82 12.74
C GLN A 176 18.74 -9.46 13.75
N ASN A 177 18.93 -8.16 14.00
CA ASN A 177 19.94 -7.67 14.97
C ASN A 177 19.63 -8.07 16.42
N THR A 178 18.36 -8.30 16.75
CA THR A 178 17.95 -8.74 18.10
C THR A 178 18.22 -10.22 18.33
N LYS A 179 18.30 -11.02 17.27
CA LYS A 179 18.52 -12.49 17.33
C LYS A 179 19.94 -12.92 17.06
N ALA A 180 20.80 -12.00 16.63
CA ALA A 180 22.23 -12.23 16.41
C ALA A 180 23.04 -12.08 17.70
#